data_1e3261017cd89cc358d6551c9f61494f
#
_entry.id   1e3261017cd89cc358d6551c9f61494f
#
_cell.length_a   1.000
_cell.length_b   1.000
_cell.length_c   1.000
_cell.angle_alpha   90.00
_cell.angle_beta   90.00
_cell.angle_gamma   90.00
#
_symmetry.space_group_name_H-M   'P 1'
#
loop_
_entity.id
_entity.type
_entity.pdbx_description
1 polymer ?
#
loop_
_entity_poly.entity_id
_entity_poly.type
_entity_poly.pdbx_seq_one_letter_code
_entity_poly.pdbx_strand_id
1 'polypeptide(L)'
;RRANAIAFDLREAGRIKREGDNISGKIIKDSNGNPLRQPGLFKNLKGIGWYIQEYGIAQISYNLTNINVTSLHDVFEKTCERATARGLRVTGSELIGLVPKKVLIDAGKYFLKKQSRSLAIPERDIIYIAVKTLGLDELQPFNQDERIIEYALKNKNNVLANMTLINFANKTSSESPAPGGGSISAYTGALGAALSTMVANLSANKRGWDDKW
;
A
#
# COMPACT_ATOMS: atom_id res chain seq x y z
N ARG A 1 7.59 24.02 8.16
CA ARG A 1 8.94 23.99 7.55
C ARG A 1 9.53 22.57 7.50
N ARG A 2 9.57 21.82 8.63
CA ARG A 2 10.18 20.47 8.67
C ARG A 2 9.51 19.47 7.72
N ALA A 3 8.17 19.42 7.65
CA ALA A 3 7.44 18.55 6.73
C ALA A 3 7.80 18.83 5.25
N ASN A 4 7.86 20.10 4.86
CA ASN A 4 8.25 20.47 3.51
C ASN A 4 9.71 20.12 3.18
N ALA A 5 10.61 20.18 4.18
CA ALA A 5 11.99 19.73 4.00
C ALA A 5 12.06 18.22 3.72
N ILE A 6 11.23 17.40 4.38
CA ILE A 6 11.12 15.95 4.11
C ILE A 6 10.59 15.72 2.69
N ALA A 7 9.54 16.44 2.28
CA ALA A 7 9.04 16.35 0.90
C ALA A 7 10.13 16.65 -0.15
N PHE A 8 10.98 17.62 0.12
CA PHE A 8 12.09 17.98 -0.77
C PHE A 8 13.22 16.94 -0.80
N ASP A 9 13.45 16.23 0.30
CA ASP A 9 14.42 15.15 0.33
C ASP A 9 13.99 13.96 -0.53
N LEU A 10 12.67 13.73 -0.63
CA LEU A 10 12.13 12.50 -1.23
C LEU A 10 11.65 12.71 -2.67
N ARG A 11 11.01 13.84 -3.00
CA ARG A 11 10.43 14.08 -4.33
C ARG A 11 11.50 14.19 -5.41
N GLU A 12 11.20 13.76 -6.64
CA GLU A 12 12.14 13.77 -7.78
C GLU A 12 12.80 15.13 -8.03
N ALA A 13 12.03 16.20 -8.02
CA ALA A 13 12.55 17.57 -8.24
C ALA A 13 13.51 18.03 -7.14
N GLY A 14 13.51 17.35 -5.99
CA GLY A 14 14.39 17.64 -4.87
C GLY A 14 14.29 19.08 -4.38
N ARG A 15 15.45 19.66 -4.05
CA ARG A 15 15.58 21.03 -3.53
C ARG A 15 16.51 21.88 -4.40
N ILE A 16 16.35 23.19 -4.33
CA ILE A 16 17.29 24.16 -4.93
C ILE A 16 18.59 24.13 -4.11
N LYS A 17 19.74 24.03 -4.79
CA LYS A 17 21.05 24.15 -4.17
C LYS A 17 21.32 25.57 -3.72
N ARG A 18 21.89 25.72 -2.52
CA ARG A 18 22.27 27.00 -1.95
C ARG A 18 23.69 26.92 -1.40
N GLU A 19 24.38 28.05 -1.35
CA GLU A 19 25.72 28.18 -0.74
C GLU A 19 25.58 28.16 0.79
N GLY A 20 26.43 27.39 1.46
CA GLY A 20 26.51 27.33 2.94
C GLY A 20 25.27 26.70 3.57
N ASP A 21 24.18 27.43 3.74
CA ASP A 21 22.95 26.96 4.38
C ASP A 21 21.85 26.64 3.35
N ASN A 22 21.26 25.45 3.49
CA ASN A 22 20.18 24.97 2.59
C ASN A 22 18.87 25.77 2.69
N ILE A 23 18.71 26.67 3.65
CA ILE A 23 17.49 27.43 3.91
C ILE A 23 17.64 28.89 3.48
N SER A 24 18.70 29.55 3.88
CA SER A 24 18.93 30.99 3.73
C SER A 24 20.07 31.35 2.79
N GLY A 25 20.92 30.39 2.43
CA GLY A 25 22.06 30.61 1.55
C GLY A 25 21.67 31.10 0.15
N LYS A 26 22.61 31.76 -0.54
CA LYS A 26 22.42 32.26 -1.91
C LYS A 26 22.17 31.08 -2.86
N ILE A 27 21.20 31.24 -3.77
CA ILE A 27 20.86 30.22 -4.76
C ILE A 27 22.03 30.06 -5.74
N ILE A 28 22.50 28.83 -5.91
CA ILE A 28 23.49 28.48 -6.94
C ILE A 28 22.76 28.30 -8.26
N LYS A 29 23.22 29.00 -9.28
CA LYS A 29 22.64 28.99 -10.64
C LYS A 29 23.60 28.33 -11.63
N ASP A 30 23.04 27.76 -12.70
CA ASP A 30 23.81 27.27 -13.84
C ASP A 30 24.27 28.44 -14.76
N SER A 31 24.98 28.10 -15.84
CA SER A 31 25.47 29.05 -16.84
C SER A 31 24.35 29.83 -17.54
N ASN A 32 23.11 29.31 -17.52
CA ASN A 32 21.93 29.92 -18.12
C ASN A 32 21.11 30.74 -17.12
N GLY A 33 21.58 30.85 -15.86
CA GLY A 33 20.89 31.60 -14.81
C GLY A 33 19.77 30.79 -14.09
N ASN A 34 19.57 29.52 -14.41
CA ASN A 34 18.56 28.66 -13.77
C ASN A 34 19.07 28.13 -12.42
N PRO A 35 18.21 28.03 -11.40
CA PRO A 35 18.58 27.44 -10.12
C PRO A 35 19.00 25.97 -10.26
N LEU A 36 20.20 25.64 -9.84
CA LEU A 36 20.63 24.25 -9.73
C LEU A 36 19.81 23.51 -8.68
N ARG A 37 19.48 22.27 -8.97
CA ARG A 37 18.73 21.40 -8.05
C ARG A 37 19.56 20.22 -7.59
N GLN A 38 19.37 19.83 -6.35
CA GLN A 38 19.76 18.54 -5.83
C GLN A 38 18.56 17.61 -5.92
N PRO A 39 18.60 16.56 -6.75
CA PRO A 39 17.49 15.61 -6.86
C PRO A 39 17.14 15.00 -5.49
N GLY A 40 15.88 14.67 -5.31
CA GLY A 40 15.46 13.87 -4.18
C GLY A 40 15.69 12.38 -4.40
N LEU A 41 15.27 11.58 -3.42
CA LEU A 41 15.56 10.15 -3.39
C LEU A 41 14.78 9.35 -4.43
N PHE A 42 13.51 9.71 -4.69
CA PHE A 42 12.61 8.92 -5.53
C PHE A 42 12.32 9.58 -6.85
N LYS A 43 12.38 8.80 -7.93
CA LYS A 43 11.86 9.18 -9.25
C LYS A 43 10.34 9.04 -9.27
N ASN A 44 9.69 9.77 -10.19
CA ASN A 44 8.24 9.72 -10.35
C ASN A 44 7.45 10.01 -9.06
N LEU A 45 8.03 10.79 -8.15
CA LEU A 45 7.42 11.26 -6.92
C LEU A 45 7.36 12.77 -6.92
N LYS A 46 6.15 13.33 -6.82
CA LYS A 46 5.93 14.74 -6.48
C LYS A 46 5.55 14.83 -5.01
N GLY A 47 5.94 15.92 -4.34
CA GLY A 47 5.64 16.08 -2.93
C GLY A 47 5.78 17.50 -2.45
N ILE A 48 4.93 17.86 -1.50
CA ILE A 48 4.93 19.14 -0.80
C ILE A 48 4.43 18.93 0.63
N GLY A 49 4.92 19.74 1.56
CA GLY A 49 4.49 19.69 2.97
C GLY A 49 3.94 21.02 3.43
N TRP A 50 2.86 20.99 4.20
CA TRP A 50 2.24 22.14 4.82
C TRP A 50 1.71 21.82 6.22
N TYR A 51 1.10 22.79 6.88
CA TYR A 51 0.44 22.64 8.16
C TYR A 51 -1.07 22.74 7.96
N ILE A 52 -1.80 21.80 8.53
CA ILE A 52 -3.26 21.79 8.53
C ILE A 52 -3.72 22.30 9.89
N GLN A 53 -4.33 23.46 9.91
CA GLN A 53 -4.73 24.12 11.14
C GLN A 53 -5.87 23.38 11.83
N GLU A 54 -6.80 22.84 11.06
CA GLU A 54 -7.97 22.10 11.54
C GLU A 54 -7.60 20.86 12.36
N TYR A 55 -6.52 20.19 11.97
CA TYR A 55 -6.03 18.99 12.65
C TYR A 55 -4.87 19.26 13.63
N GLY A 56 -4.33 20.47 13.62
CA GLY A 56 -3.17 20.80 14.45
C GLY A 56 -1.89 20.04 14.07
N ILE A 57 -1.79 19.48 12.86
CA ILE A 57 -0.68 18.64 12.40
C ILE A 57 -0.05 19.17 11.10
N ALA A 58 1.19 18.78 10.86
CA ALA A 58 1.83 18.97 9.57
C ALA A 58 1.57 17.75 8.68
N GLN A 59 1.21 17.99 7.43
CA GLN A 59 0.98 16.97 6.41
C GLN A 59 2.04 17.05 5.31
N ILE A 60 2.40 15.90 4.75
CA ILE A 60 3.15 15.81 3.52
C ILE A 60 2.26 15.10 2.50
N SER A 61 1.93 15.79 1.40
CA SER A 61 1.20 15.18 0.29
C SER A 61 2.17 14.70 -0.76
N TYR A 62 1.95 13.48 -1.24
CA TYR A 62 2.70 12.87 -2.32
C TYR A 62 1.80 12.45 -3.47
N ASN A 63 2.30 12.64 -4.70
CA ASN A 63 1.74 12.03 -5.90
C ASN A 63 2.76 11.06 -6.48
N LEU A 64 2.47 9.76 -6.41
CA LEU A 64 3.23 8.71 -7.08
C LEU A 64 2.75 8.63 -8.53
N THR A 65 3.53 9.21 -9.46
CA THR A 65 3.13 9.28 -10.87
C THR A 65 3.44 8.01 -11.65
N ASN A 66 4.28 7.13 -11.09
CA ASN A 66 4.52 5.79 -11.61
C ASN A 66 4.79 4.80 -10.44
N ILE A 67 3.78 4.04 -10.08
CA ILE A 67 3.82 3.06 -8.99
C ILE A 67 4.72 1.84 -9.26
N ASN A 68 5.14 1.62 -10.51
CA ASN A 68 6.08 0.56 -10.85
C ASN A 68 7.54 0.98 -10.66
N VAL A 69 7.81 2.28 -10.57
CA VAL A 69 9.15 2.85 -10.34
C VAL A 69 9.36 3.17 -8.87
N THR A 70 8.34 3.74 -8.23
CA THR A 70 8.40 4.16 -6.83
C THR A 70 7.21 3.56 -6.09
N SER A 71 7.50 2.71 -5.12
CA SER A 71 6.47 2.01 -4.35
C SER A 71 5.94 2.87 -3.19
N LEU A 72 4.69 2.64 -2.82
CA LEU A 72 4.05 3.35 -1.70
C LEU A 72 4.78 3.09 -0.37
N HIS A 73 5.12 1.83 -0.10
CA HIS A 73 5.76 1.44 1.17
C HIS A 73 7.16 2.03 1.30
N ASP A 74 7.94 2.14 0.22
CA ASP A 74 9.26 2.77 0.26
C ASP A 74 9.15 4.26 0.57
N VAL A 75 8.20 4.97 -0.07
CA VAL A 75 7.96 6.39 0.23
C VAL A 75 7.54 6.59 1.68
N PHE A 76 6.66 5.74 2.20
CA PHE A 76 6.20 5.82 3.58
C PHE A 76 7.36 5.57 4.58
N GLU A 77 8.11 4.47 4.40
CA GLU A 77 9.25 4.13 5.26
C GLU A 77 10.32 5.25 5.28
N LYS A 78 10.68 5.76 4.10
CA LYS A 78 11.64 6.86 4.00
C LYS A 78 11.10 8.18 4.56
N THR A 79 9.80 8.41 4.49
CA THR A 79 9.16 9.54 5.16
C THR A 79 9.28 9.41 6.68
N CYS A 80 9.02 8.23 7.25
CA CYS A 80 9.17 7.96 8.67
C CYS A 80 10.62 8.14 9.12
N GLU A 81 11.59 7.60 8.36
CA GLU A 81 13.02 7.75 8.64
C GLU A 81 13.43 9.24 8.67
N ARG A 82 13.05 10.01 7.64
CA ARG A 82 13.37 11.44 7.55
C ARG A 82 12.64 12.29 8.59
N ALA A 83 11.45 11.88 9.00
CA ALA A 83 10.70 12.51 10.09
C ALA A 83 11.42 12.31 11.42
N THR A 84 11.76 11.07 11.75
CA THR A 84 12.48 10.71 12.99
C THR A 84 13.82 11.45 13.09
N ALA A 85 14.60 11.51 12.01
CA ALA A 85 15.86 12.25 11.95
C ALA A 85 15.71 13.77 12.20
N ARG A 86 14.47 14.30 12.13
CA ARG A 86 14.14 15.72 12.40
C ARG A 86 13.36 15.92 13.70
N GLY A 87 13.28 14.90 14.55
CA GLY A 87 12.56 14.94 15.81
C GLY A 87 11.02 15.03 15.58
N LEU A 88 10.52 14.42 14.49
CA LEU A 88 9.10 14.33 14.19
C LEU A 88 8.66 12.86 14.20
N ARG A 89 7.37 12.63 14.45
CA ARG A 89 6.73 11.32 14.36
C ARG A 89 5.65 11.37 13.29
N VAL A 90 5.65 10.37 12.42
CA VAL A 90 4.51 10.10 11.52
C VAL A 90 3.43 9.39 12.33
N THR A 91 2.22 9.91 12.33
CA THR A 91 1.08 9.37 13.10
C THR A 91 0.15 8.52 12.25
N GLY A 92 0.15 8.72 10.95
CA GLY A 92 -0.66 7.97 10.00
C GLY A 92 -0.57 8.57 8.61
N SER A 93 -1.40 8.11 7.72
CA SER A 93 -1.54 8.64 6.37
C SER A 93 -2.99 8.67 5.93
N GLU A 94 -3.26 9.38 4.87
CA GLU A 94 -4.58 9.51 4.26
C GLU A 94 -4.50 9.22 2.78
N LEU A 95 -5.42 8.43 2.26
CA LEU A 95 -5.59 8.23 0.83
C LEU A 95 -6.61 9.20 0.27
N ILE A 96 -6.18 10.04 -0.66
CA ILE A 96 -7.07 10.93 -1.41
C ILE A 96 -7.49 10.24 -2.71
N GLY A 97 -8.80 9.97 -2.83
CA GLY A 97 -9.38 9.29 -4.00
C GLY A 97 -9.28 7.77 -3.93
N LEU A 98 -8.96 7.15 -5.06
CA LEU A 98 -8.90 5.71 -5.25
C LEU A 98 -7.46 5.22 -5.46
N VAL A 99 -7.21 3.95 -5.12
CA VAL A 99 -5.90 3.32 -5.30
C VAL A 99 -6.01 2.01 -6.08
N PRO A 100 -5.09 1.69 -7.00
CA PRO A 100 -4.99 0.37 -7.60
C PRO A 100 -4.71 -0.69 -6.54
N LYS A 101 -5.41 -1.82 -6.60
CA LYS A 101 -5.25 -2.94 -5.66
C LYS A 101 -3.81 -3.39 -5.48
N LYS A 102 -3.06 -3.46 -6.59
CA LYS A 102 -1.65 -3.85 -6.60
C LYS A 102 -0.80 -3.04 -5.60
N VAL A 103 -1.04 -1.76 -5.46
CA VAL A 103 -0.27 -0.87 -4.56
C VAL A 103 -0.37 -1.32 -3.11
N LEU A 104 -1.58 -1.66 -2.65
CA LEU A 104 -1.82 -2.12 -1.28
C LEU A 104 -1.37 -3.58 -1.07
N ILE A 105 -1.52 -4.43 -2.08
CA ILE A 105 -0.99 -5.80 -2.03
C ILE A 105 0.53 -5.79 -1.90
N ASP A 106 1.23 -5.01 -2.71
CA ASP A 106 2.68 -4.91 -2.66
C ASP A 106 3.16 -4.36 -1.31
N ALA A 107 2.49 -3.33 -0.79
CA ALA A 107 2.78 -2.78 0.53
C ALA A 107 2.52 -3.81 1.66
N GLY A 108 1.38 -4.50 1.65
CA GLY A 108 1.07 -5.52 2.65
C GLY A 108 2.06 -6.67 2.65
N LYS A 109 2.44 -7.16 1.47
CA LYS A 109 3.47 -8.20 1.33
C LYS A 109 4.83 -7.73 1.82
N TYR A 110 5.21 -6.48 1.55
CA TYR A 110 6.44 -5.89 2.05
C TYR A 110 6.47 -5.89 3.59
N PHE A 111 5.41 -5.43 4.24
CA PHE A 111 5.34 -5.37 5.69
C PHE A 111 5.26 -6.76 6.35
N LEU A 112 4.57 -7.72 5.74
CA LEU A 112 4.56 -9.10 6.19
C LEU A 112 5.96 -9.72 6.13
N LYS A 113 6.70 -9.55 5.02
CA LYS A 113 8.09 -10.00 4.90
C LYS A 113 8.98 -9.38 5.97
N LYS A 114 8.84 -8.09 6.21
CA LYS A 114 9.62 -7.36 7.23
C LYS A 114 9.37 -7.88 8.64
N GLN A 115 8.20 -8.46 8.89
CA GLN A 115 7.81 -9.10 10.14
C GLN A 115 8.09 -10.61 10.17
N SER A 116 8.74 -11.17 9.13
CA SER A 116 8.97 -12.62 8.97
C SER A 116 7.66 -13.41 9.03
N ARG A 117 6.58 -12.89 8.41
CA ARG A 117 5.26 -13.52 8.36
C ARG A 117 4.98 -14.12 7.00
N SER A 118 4.17 -15.18 6.98
CA SER A 118 3.69 -15.83 5.76
C SER A 118 2.96 -14.84 4.83
N LEU A 119 3.22 -14.94 3.54
CA LEU A 119 2.49 -14.20 2.50
C LEU A 119 1.25 -14.96 1.99
N ALA A 120 1.10 -16.23 2.40
CA ALA A 120 0.01 -17.11 1.99
C ALA A 120 -1.23 -16.90 2.87
N ILE A 121 -1.73 -15.66 2.91
CA ILE A 121 -2.95 -15.28 3.60
C ILE A 121 -3.94 -14.67 2.59
N PRO A 122 -5.23 -14.60 2.91
CA PRO A 122 -6.23 -14.01 2.02
C PRO A 122 -5.85 -12.60 1.56
N GLU A 123 -6.18 -12.27 0.31
CA GLU A 123 -5.88 -10.98 -0.31
C GLU A 123 -6.36 -9.79 0.54
N ARG A 124 -7.56 -9.89 1.11
CA ARG A 124 -8.12 -8.84 1.97
C ARG A 124 -7.35 -8.62 3.26
N ASP A 125 -6.73 -9.69 3.79
CA ASP A 125 -5.91 -9.62 4.99
C ASP A 125 -4.56 -8.98 4.68
N ILE A 126 -3.98 -9.25 3.51
CA ILE A 126 -2.76 -8.55 3.03
C ILE A 126 -3.03 -7.04 2.93
N ILE A 127 -4.18 -6.66 2.35
CA ILE A 127 -4.59 -5.26 2.24
C ILE A 127 -4.83 -4.65 3.63
N TYR A 128 -5.47 -5.39 4.53
CA TYR A 128 -5.68 -4.95 5.91
C TYR A 128 -4.35 -4.63 6.62
N ILE A 129 -3.33 -5.49 6.45
CA ILE A 129 -1.98 -5.22 6.98
C ILE A 129 -1.39 -3.93 6.40
N ALA A 130 -1.54 -3.71 5.08
CA ALA A 130 -1.10 -2.46 4.46
C ALA A 130 -1.82 -1.24 5.05
N VAL A 131 -3.13 -1.29 5.16
CA VAL A 131 -3.97 -0.21 5.73
C VAL A 131 -3.52 0.13 7.15
N LYS A 132 -3.36 -0.90 8.01
CA LYS A 132 -2.95 -0.69 9.41
C LYS A 132 -1.52 -0.17 9.54
N THR A 133 -0.59 -0.72 8.77
CA THR A 133 0.83 -0.33 8.87
C THR A 133 1.08 1.06 8.31
N LEU A 134 0.38 1.44 7.24
CA LEU A 134 0.44 2.77 6.67
C LEU A 134 -0.41 3.80 7.46
N GLY A 135 -1.27 3.36 8.37
CA GLY A 135 -2.19 4.22 9.12
C GLY A 135 -3.21 4.92 8.21
N LEU A 136 -3.73 4.21 7.19
CA LEU A 136 -4.70 4.75 6.24
C LEU A 136 -6.10 4.93 6.83
N ASP A 137 -6.35 4.33 7.99
CA ASP A 137 -7.60 4.42 8.74
C ASP A 137 -7.51 5.30 10.01
N GLU A 138 -6.44 6.07 10.15
CA GLU A 138 -6.22 6.93 11.33
C GLU A 138 -7.22 8.09 11.42
N LEU A 139 -7.50 8.75 10.30
CA LEU A 139 -8.43 9.89 10.27
C LEU A 139 -9.88 9.48 10.02
N GLN A 140 -10.10 8.42 9.25
CA GLN A 140 -11.42 7.88 8.91
C GLN A 140 -11.33 6.41 8.53
N PRO A 141 -12.41 5.61 8.74
CA PRO A 141 -12.40 4.20 8.36
C PRO A 141 -12.04 3.99 6.88
N PHE A 142 -11.15 3.03 6.60
CA PHE A 142 -10.76 2.68 5.25
C PHE A 142 -11.65 1.55 4.71
N ASN A 143 -12.62 1.88 3.87
CA ASN A 143 -13.46 0.88 3.20
C ASN A 143 -12.76 0.38 1.94
N GLN A 144 -12.30 -0.89 1.95
CA GLN A 144 -11.60 -1.51 0.81
C GLN A 144 -12.47 -1.54 -0.45
N ASP A 145 -13.78 -1.78 -0.32
CA ASP A 145 -14.70 -1.90 -1.47
C ASP A 145 -14.99 -0.56 -2.15
N GLU A 146 -14.76 0.56 -1.46
CA GLU A 146 -14.95 1.90 -1.98
C GLU A 146 -13.64 2.58 -2.41
N ARG A 147 -12.52 2.23 -1.77
CA ARG A 147 -11.23 2.91 -1.97
C ARG A 147 -10.32 2.20 -2.96
N ILE A 148 -10.55 0.93 -3.27
CA ILE A 148 -9.76 0.14 -4.22
C ILE A 148 -10.48 0.05 -5.54
N ILE A 149 -9.83 0.49 -6.63
CA ILE A 149 -10.41 0.58 -7.98
C ILE A 149 -11.04 -0.74 -8.40
N GLU A 150 -10.30 -1.85 -8.30
CA GLU A 150 -10.76 -3.16 -8.75
C GLU A 150 -11.94 -3.69 -7.92
N TYR A 151 -12.06 -3.27 -6.66
CA TYR A 151 -13.21 -3.66 -5.82
C TYR A 151 -14.42 -2.76 -6.08
N ALA A 152 -14.20 -1.46 -6.25
CA ALA A 152 -15.25 -0.51 -6.56
C ALA A 152 -15.92 -0.81 -7.95
N LEU A 153 -15.12 -1.29 -8.91
CA LEU A 153 -15.57 -1.69 -10.23
C LEU A 153 -16.11 -3.13 -10.31
N LYS A 154 -15.96 -3.92 -9.23
CA LYS A 154 -16.37 -5.32 -9.24
C LYS A 154 -17.87 -5.42 -9.46
N ASN A 155 -18.26 -6.14 -10.51
CA ASN A 155 -19.67 -6.43 -10.79
C ASN A 155 -20.24 -7.26 -9.63
N LYS A 156 -21.22 -6.71 -8.92
CA LYS A 156 -21.89 -7.37 -7.77
C LYS A 156 -22.74 -8.58 -8.18
N ASN A 157 -22.91 -8.80 -9.48
CA ASN A 157 -23.77 -9.85 -10.04
C ASN A 157 -23.04 -11.19 -10.29
N ASN A 158 -22.00 -11.52 -9.52
CA ASN A 158 -21.38 -12.85 -9.55
C ASN A 158 -22.29 -13.87 -8.87
N VAL A 159 -23.30 -14.35 -9.60
CA VAL A 159 -24.35 -15.22 -9.06
C VAL A 159 -23.79 -16.44 -8.37
N LEU A 160 -22.84 -17.16 -9.01
CA LEU A 160 -22.26 -18.38 -8.43
C LEU A 160 -21.40 -18.10 -7.20
N ALA A 161 -20.55 -17.05 -7.23
CA ALA A 161 -19.67 -16.72 -6.12
C ALA A 161 -20.41 -16.18 -4.88
N ASN A 162 -21.62 -15.67 -5.06
CA ASN A 162 -22.45 -15.12 -3.98
C ASN A 162 -23.47 -16.14 -3.43
N MET A 163 -23.50 -17.37 -3.97
CA MET A 163 -24.36 -18.42 -3.42
C MET A 163 -23.86 -18.92 -2.07
N THR A 164 -24.78 -19.23 -1.17
CA THR A 164 -24.45 -20.04 0.00
C THR A 164 -24.02 -21.44 -0.45
N LEU A 165 -23.24 -22.15 0.36
CA LEU A 165 -22.85 -23.53 0.05
C LEU A 165 -24.06 -24.44 -0.21
N ILE A 166 -25.15 -24.27 0.55
CA ILE A 166 -26.40 -25.03 0.38
C ILE A 166 -27.04 -24.70 -0.96
N ASN A 167 -27.16 -23.42 -1.30
CA ASN A 167 -27.76 -22.99 -2.57
C ASN A 167 -26.92 -23.42 -3.78
N PHE A 168 -25.60 -23.40 -3.64
CA PHE A 168 -24.69 -23.87 -4.68
C PHE A 168 -24.86 -25.38 -4.90
N ALA A 169 -24.94 -26.19 -3.83
CA ALA A 169 -25.17 -27.63 -3.92
C ALA A 169 -26.54 -27.96 -4.53
N ASN A 170 -27.61 -27.29 -4.07
CA ASN A 170 -28.95 -27.47 -4.61
C ASN A 170 -29.06 -27.08 -6.09
N LYS A 171 -28.40 -25.99 -6.50
CA LYS A 171 -28.35 -25.57 -7.87
C LYS A 171 -27.56 -26.54 -8.76
N THR A 172 -26.48 -27.11 -8.22
CA THR A 172 -25.70 -28.15 -8.90
C THR A 172 -26.49 -29.42 -9.17
N SER A 173 -27.35 -29.81 -8.23
CA SER A 173 -28.23 -31.00 -8.38
C SER A 173 -29.44 -30.79 -9.27
N SER A 174 -29.70 -29.56 -9.73
CA SER A 174 -30.84 -29.26 -10.59
C SER A 174 -30.49 -29.42 -12.08
N GLU A 175 -31.50 -29.31 -12.94
CA GLU A 175 -31.31 -29.31 -14.42
C GLU A 175 -30.67 -28.02 -14.96
N SER A 176 -30.15 -27.13 -14.08
CA SER A 176 -29.53 -25.89 -14.49
C SER A 176 -28.20 -26.15 -15.21
N PRO A 177 -27.89 -25.46 -16.32
CA PRO A 177 -26.62 -25.60 -17.02
C PRO A 177 -25.42 -25.10 -16.22
N ALA A 178 -25.64 -24.32 -15.15
CA ALA A 178 -24.61 -23.79 -14.25
C ALA A 178 -25.15 -23.73 -12.81
N PRO A 179 -24.31 -24.12 -11.81
CA PRO A 179 -22.93 -24.60 -11.90
C PRO A 179 -22.83 -26.02 -12.47
N GLY A 180 -21.89 -26.26 -13.37
CA GLY A 180 -21.60 -27.58 -13.96
C GLY A 180 -20.28 -28.16 -13.47
N GLY A 181 -19.83 -29.27 -14.08
CA GLY A 181 -18.61 -29.99 -13.67
C GLY A 181 -17.37 -29.12 -13.59
N GLY A 182 -17.20 -28.14 -14.50
CA GLY A 182 -16.06 -27.20 -14.44
C GLY A 182 -16.07 -26.32 -13.18
N SER A 183 -17.23 -25.80 -12.79
CA SER A 183 -17.38 -24.99 -11.58
C SER A 183 -17.10 -25.81 -10.32
N ILE A 184 -17.55 -27.07 -10.29
CA ILE A 184 -17.33 -27.99 -9.17
C ILE A 184 -15.85 -28.35 -9.06
N SER A 185 -15.21 -28.74 -10.18
CA SER A 185 -13.79 -29.10 -10.18
C SER A 185 -12.91 -27.91 -9.75
N ALA A 186 -13.20 -26.72 -10.26
CA ALA A 186 -12.45 -25.51 -9.89
C ALA A 186 -12.62 -25.19 -8.40
N TYR A 187 -13.83 -25.30 -7.85
CA TYR A 187 -14.08 -25.01 -6.43
C TYR A 187 -13.44 -26.07 -5.51
N THR A 188 -13.50 -27.34 -5.88
CA THR A 188 -12.82 -28.44 -5.15
C THR A 188 -11.30 -28.23 -5.14
N GLY A 189 -10.72 -27.86 -6.30
CA GLY A 189 -9.30 -27.53 -6.38
C GLY A 189 -8.91 -26.32 -5.51
N ALA A 190 -9.76 -25.28 -5.50
CA ALA A 190 -9.55 -24.12 -4.65
C ALA A 190 -9.62 -24.45 -3.15
N LEU A 191 -10.53 -25.33 -2.73
CA LEU A 191 -10.61 -25.81 -1.34
C LEU A 191 -9.38 -26.64 -0.96
N GLY A 192 -8.88 -27.51 -1.83
CA GLY A 192 -7.63 -28.25 -1.62
C GLY A 192 -6.43 -27.33 -1.44
N ALA A 193 -6.30 -26.33 -2.29
CA ALA A 193 -5.24 -25.31 -2.16
C ALA A 193 -5.37 -24.49 -0.87
N ALA A 194 -6.59 -24.14 -0.48
CA ALA A 194 -6.85 -23.43 0.78
C ALA A 194 -6.44 -24.25 2.01
N LEU A 195 -6.74 -25.56 2.04
CA LEU A 195 -6.31 -26.48 3.10
C LEU A 195 -4.78 -26.59 3.15
N SER A 196 -4.12 -26.72 2.00
CA SER A 196 -2.65 -26.76 1.94
C SER A 196 -2.03 -25.48 2.49
N THR A 197 -2.61 -24.32 2.13
CA THR A 197 -2.21 -23.01 2.65
C THR A 197 -2.41 -22.93 4.17
N MET A 198 -3.53 -23.43 4.68
CA MET A 198 -3.81 -23.47 6.12
C MET A 198 -2.74 -24.30 6.87
N VAL A 199 -2.38 -25.48 6.35
CA VAL A 199 -1.33 -26.32 6.95
C VAL A 199 0.01 -25.59 6.94
N ALA A 200 0.38 -24.97 5.83
CA ALA A 200 1.61 -24.19 5.73
C ALA A 200 1.64 -23.06 6.77
N ASN A 201 0.57 -22.27 6.87
CA ASN A 201 0.47 -21.16 7.83
C ASN A 201 0.51 -21.62 9.30
N LEU A 202 -0.13 -22.75 9.62
CA LEU A 202 -0.08 -23.34 10.98
C LEU A 202 1.30 -23.89 11.31
N SER A 203 2.04 -24.35 10.31
CA SER A 203 3.40 -24.89 10.48
C SER A 203 4.44 -23.78 10.58
N ALA A 204 4.28 -22.68 9.85
CA ALA A 204 5.20 -21.54 9.77
C ALA A 204 5.55 -20.94 11.14
N ASN A 205 4.62 -20.95 12.07
CA ASN A 205 4.79 -20.34 13.39
C ASN A 205 5.19 -21.36 14.49
N LYS A 206 5.53 -22.62 14.13
CA LYS A 206 5.96 -23.62 15.12
C LYS A 206 7.40 -23.37 15.52
N ARG A 207 7.68 -23.39 16.81
CA ARG A 207 9.03 -23.29 17.37
C ARG A 207 9.96 -24.33 16.71
N GLY A 208 11.12 -23.89 16.23
CA GLY A 208 12.11 -24.73 15.56
C GLY A 208 11.86 -24.93 14.05
N TRP A 209 10.97 -24.12 13.44
CA TRP A 209 10.73 -24.10 12.00
C TRP A 209 11.19 -22.82 11.33
N ASP A 210 11.74 -21.89 12.12
CA ASP A 210 12.15 -20.56 11.64
C ASP A 210 13.18 -20.60 10.50
N ASP A 211 14.02 -21.65 10.46
CA ASP A 211 15.07 -21.85 9.44
C ASP A 211 14.56 -22.57 8.17
N LYS A 212 13.29 -22.93 8.09
CA LYS A 212 12.71 -23.75 7.01
C LYS A 212 11.80 -22.99 6.05
N TRP A 213 11.83 -21.67 6.12
CA TRP A 213 10.98 -20.77 5.29
C TRP A 213 11.79 -20.02 4.28
#